data_bc484d829958a2034beba1999eedbadd
#
_entry.id   bc484d829958a2034beba1999eedbadd
#
_cell.length_a   1.000
_cell.length_b   1.000
_cell.length_c   1.000
_cell.angle_alpha   90.00
_cell.angle_beta   90.00
_cell.angle_gamma   90.00
#
_symmetry.space_group_name_H-M   'P 1'
#
loop_
_entity.id
_entity.type
_entity.pdbx_description
1 polymer ?
#
loop_
_entity_poly.entity_id
_entity_poly.type
_entity_poly.pdbx_seq_one_letter_code
_entity_poly.pdbx_strand_id
1 'polypeptide(L)'
;MTVSTGPSGRPAPEELVVLVDESGHATGTAAKTEIHDEATPLHLAFSCYVFDAAGRLLVTTRARSKRTFPGVVTNTVCGHPGPGESLDTAVRRRADAELGMTLGAVRLVLPRFRYRAEMAGVVENELCPVLIATAEESAGTTAEVTPDHREVEAVEWVPWRDFVAEVSQGHRQVSPWCALQVAQLDRMGPDPAAWPAGDPSLLPPAARLA
;
A
#
# COMPACT_ATOMS: atom_id res chain seq x y z
N MET A 1 8.87 -1.82 26.85
CA MET A 1 7.52 -1.62 26.25
C MET A 1 7.13 -0.18 26.45
N THR A 2 7.30 0.65 25.42
CA THR A 2 6.90 2.08 25.47
C THR A 2 5.54 2.19 24.81
N VAL A 3 4.51 2.44 25.58
CA VAL A 3 3.15 2.71 25.11
C VAL A 3 3.12 4.14 24.57
N SER A 4 2.94 4.32 23.27
CA SER A 4 2.72 5.62 22.66
C SER A 4 1.34 6.15 23.07
N THR A 5 1.29 7.20 23.85
CA THR A 5 0.04 7.88 24.22
C THR A 5 -0.27 8.97 23.20
N GLY A 6 -1.43 8.91 22.57
CA GLY A 6 -2.00 9.99 21.76
C GLY A 6 -2.38 11.20 22.64
N PRO A 7 -2.79 12.35 22.05
CA PRO A 7 -3.00 13.62 22.75
C PRO A 7 -4.11 13.59 23.84
N SER A 8 -4.81 12.49 24.04
CA SER A 8 -5.83 12.33 25.09
C SER A 8 -5.44 11.30 26.18
N GLY A 9 -4.20 10.81 26.21
CA GLY A 9 -3.76 9.82 27.21
C GLY A 9 -4.39 8.43 27.05
N ARG A 10 -5.19 8.20 26.01
CA ARG A 10 -5.78 6.90 25.70
C ARG A 10 -4.85 6.14 24.76
N PRO A 11 -4.54 4.85 25.04
CA PRO A 11 -3.75 4.06 24.09
C PRO A 11 -4.46 4.11 22.73
N ALA A 12 -3.67 4.30 21.65
CA ALA A 12 -4.21 4.20 20.29
C ALA A 12 -4.89 2.83 20.14
N PRO A 13 -6.05 2.74 19.48
CA PRO A 13 -6.71 1.46 19.24
C PRO A 13 -5.74 0.52 18.52
N GLU A 14 -5.67 -0.72 18.96
CA GLU A 14 -4.85 -1.75 18.37
C GLU A 14 -5.25 -1.96 16.90
N GLU A 15 -4.29 -1.80 15.98
CA GLU A 15 -4.54 -2.09 14.56
C GLU A 15 -4.66 -3.61 14.36
N LEU A 16 -5.83 -4.05 13.89
CA LEU A 16 -6.10 -5.43 13.53
C LEU A 16 -5.96 -5.64 12.02
N VAL A 17 -5.45 -6.81 11.64
CA VAL A 17 -5.46 -7.30 10.27
C VAL A 17 -6.46 -8.44 10.11
N VAL A 18 -7.04 -8.58 8.93
CA VAL A 18 -8.00 -9.64 8.61
C VAL A 18 -7.25 -10.85 8.08
N LEU A 19 -7.29 -11.97 8.81
CA LEU A 19 -6.76 -13.26 8.36
C LEU A 19 -7.72 -13.85 7.31
N VAL A 20 -7.15 -14.47 6.28
CA VAL A 20 -7.94 -15.05 5.20
C VAL A 20 -7.45 -16.45 4.83
N ASP A 21 -8.36 -17.26 4.28
CA ASP A 21 -8.01 -18.53 3.66
C ASP A 21 -7.53 -18.34 2.20
N GLU A 22 -7.12 -19.45 1.56
CA GLU A 22 -6.66 -19.46 0.17
C GLU A 22 -7.74 -19.01 -0.84
N SER A 23 -9.01 -19.06 -0.46
CA SER A 23 -10.14 -18.56 -1.24
C SER A 23 -10.47 -17.10 -0.99
N GLY A 24 -9.78 -16.47 -0.01
CA GLY A 24 -9.95 -15.07 0.37
C GLY A 24 -11.11 -14.80 1.32
N HIS A 25 -11.69 -15.82 1.97
CA HIS A 25 -12.68 -15.63 3.01
C HIS A 25 -11.99 -15.29 4.34
N ALA A 26 -12.58 -14.39 5.11
CA ALA A 26 -12.09 -14.06 6.45
C ALA A 26 -12.18 -15.27 7.38
N THR A 27 -11.08 -15.57 8.08
CA THR A 27 -10.99 -16.66 9.06
C THR A 27 -10.79 -16.16 10.49
N GLY A 28 -10.50 -14.87 10.65
CA GLY A 28 -10.29 -14.24 11.95
C GLY A 28 -9.56 -12.92 11.81
N THR A 29 -9.02 -12.44 12.91
CA THR A 29 -8.20 -11.23 12.99
C THR A 29 -6.98 -11.47 13.86
N ALA A 30 -5.92 -10.69 13.66
CA ALA A 30 -4.73 -10.69 14.50
C ALA A 30 -4.24 -9.24 14.72
N ALA A 31 -3.51 -9.02 15.81
CA ALA A 31 -2.85 -7.75 16.04
C ALA A 31 -1.75 -7.52 14.99
N LYS A 32 -1.74 -6.37 14.32
CA LYS A 32 -0.73 -6.02 13.32
C LYS A 32 0.70 -6.09 13.87
N THR A 33 0.87 -5.79 15.15
CA THR A 33 2.16 -5.82 15.83
C THR A 33 2.73 -7.23 16.00
N GLU A 34 1.88 -8.26 15.93
CA GLU A 34 2.23 -9.65 16.25
C GLU A 34 2.24 -10.57 15.02
N ILE A 35 1.57 -10.18 13.93
CA ILE A 35 1.31 -11.07 12.81
C ILE A 35 2.57 -11.39 11.96
N HIS A 36 3.53 -10.46 11.86
CA HIS A 36 4.67 -10.61 10.96
C HIS A 36 5.85 -11.30 11.66
N ASP A 37 6.07 -12.56 11.29
CA ASP A 37 7.18 -13.41 11.75
C ASP A 37 7.65 -14.35 10.61
N GLU A 38 8.35 -15.42 10.93
CA GLU A 38 8.82 -16.44 9.96
C GLU A 38 7.66 -17.24 9.34
N ALA A 39 6.51 -17.32 10.03
CA ALA A 39 5.34 -18.11 9.66
C ALA A 39 4.09 -17.23 9.44
N THR A 40 4.27 -15.98 9.06
CA THR A 40 3.17 -15.01 8.83
C THR A 40 2.00 -15.64 8.07
N PRO A 41 0.80 -15.72 8.68
CA PRO A 41 -0.37 -16.28 8.02
C PRO A 41 -0.84 -15.40 6.86
N LEU A 42 -1.60 -16.00 5.93
CA LEU A 42 -2.21 -15.25 4.84
C LEU A 42 -3.21 -14.24 5.39
N HIS A 43 -3.08 -12.98 5.00
CA HIS A 43 -3.94 -11.92 5.47
C HIS A 43 -4.27 -10.91 4.36
N LEU A 44 -5.29 -10.10 4.60
CA LEU A 44 -5.75 -9.07 3.67
C LEU A 44 -4.91 -7.82 3.81
N ALA A 45 -4.45 -7.31 2.67
CA ALA A 45 -3.72 -6.06 2.55
C ALA A 45 -4.18 -5.27 1.33
N PHE A 46 -3.56 -4.14 1.06
CA PHE A 46 -3.66 -3.39 -0.19
C PHE A 46 -2.34 -2.70 -0.53
N SER A 47 -2.14 -2.44 -1.82
CA SER A 47 -1.17 -1.49 -2.33
C SER A 47 -1.87 -0.38 -3.11
N CYS A 48 -1.40 0.86 -2.96
CA CYS A 48 -1.91 1.98 -3.74
C CYS A 48 -0.75 2.74 -4.40
N TYR A 49 -0.93 3.10 -5.67
CA TYR A 49 -0.04 3.94 -6.45
C TYR A 49 -0.71 5.30 -6.63
N VAL A 50 -0.13 6.36 -6.09
CA VAL A 50 -0.69 7.72 -6.17
C VAL A 50 0.01 8.50 -7.26
N PHE A 51 -0.77 9.05 -8.18
CA PHE A 51 -0.30 9.86 -9.29
C PHE A 51 -0.73 11.32 -9.14
N ASP A 52 0.15 12.23 -9.53
CA ASP A 52 -0.19 13.64 -9.68
C ASP A 52 -0.83 13.94 -11.05
N ALA A 53 -1.26 15.19 -11.27
CA ALA A 53 -1.86 15.62 -12.52
C ALA A 53 -0.92 15.53 -13.74
N ALA A 54 0.41 15.49 -13.52
CA ALA A 54 1.40 15.28 -14.56
C ALA A 54 1.68 13.79 -14.88
N GLY A 55 0.99 12.85 -14.20
CA GLY A 55 1.20 11.40 -14.34
C GLY A 55 2.48 10.88 -13.69
N ARG A 56 3.05 11.65 -12.73
CA ARG A 56 4.18 11.18 -11.93
C ARG A 56 3.67 10.34 -10.76
N LEU A 57 4.33 9.24 -10.49
CA LEU A 57 4.10 8.38 -9.34
C LEU A 57 4.81 8.95 -8.11
N LEU A 58 4.14 9.00 -6.97
CA LEU A 58 4.80 9.19 -5.68
C LEU A 58 5.39 7.88 -5.20
N VAL A 59 6.71 7.79 -5.20
CA VAL A 59 7.48 6.66 -4.69
C VAL A 59 7.88 6.95 -3.25
N THR A 60 7.82 5.96 -2.37
CA THR A 60 8.20 6.10 -0.97
C THR A 60 9.38 5.20 -0.62
N THR A 61 10.18 5.63 0.35
CA THR A 61 11.17 4.79 1.03
C THR A 61 10.66 4.51 2.44
N ARG A 62 10.54 3.24 2.80
CA ARG A 62 10.04 2.81 4.11
C ARG A 62 11.02 3.27 5.20
N ALA A 63 10.51 3.72 6.34
CA ALA A 63 11.35 4.11 7.46
C ALA A 63 12.24 2.94 7.92
N ARG A 64 13.46 3.23 8.32
CA ARG A 64 14.41 2.21 8.84
C ARG A 64 13.99 1.61 10.18
N SER A 65 13.06 2.27 10.88
CA SER A 65 12.46 1.79 12.13
C SER A 65 11.37 0.72 11.92
N LYS A 66 10.91 0.51 10.67
CA LYS A 66 9.85 -0.49 10.40
C LYS A 66 10.36 -1.91 10.62
N ARG A 67 9.49 -2.77 11.17
CA ARG A 67 9.79 -4.19 11.41
C ARG A 67 9.94 -4.98 10.10
N THR A 68 9.10 -4.65 9.10
CA THR A 68 9.10 -5.33 7.80
C THR A 68 9.74 -4.45 6.74
N PHE A 69 10.68 -4.99 5.97
CA PHE A 69 11.35 -4.34 4.84
C PHE A 69 11.83 -2.90 5.14
N PRO A 70 12.63 -2.66 6.22
CA PRO A 70 13.12 -1.33 6.58
C PRO A 70 14.04 -0.75 5.50
N GLY A 71 13.88 0.54 5.19
CA GLY A 71 14.72 1.27 4.24
C GLY A 71 14.50 0.89 2.77
N VAL A 72 13.49 0.09 2.45
CA VAL A 72 13.21 -0.37 1.09
C VAL A 72 12.36 0.64 0.35
N VAL A 73 12.72 0.95 -0.90
CA VAL A 73 11.90 1.75 -1.81
C VAL A 73 10.68 0.94 -2.26
N THR A 74 9.51 1.56 -2.32
CA THR A 74 8.26 0.88 -2.67
C THR A 74 7.28 1.83 -3.36
N ASN A 75 6.08 1.32 -3.71
CA ASN A 75 4.95 2.13 -4.16
C ASN A 75 4.50 3.12 -3.08
N THR A 76 3.49 3.95 -3.37
CA THR A 76 3.14 5.09 -2.53
C THR A 76 2.66 4.69 -1.14
N VAL A 77 1.60 3.87 -1.06
CA VAL A 77 0.97 3.48 0.21
C VAL A 77 0.66 2.00 0.20
N CYS A 78 0.99 1.33 1.30
CA CYS A 78 0.59 -0.05 1.58
C CYS A 78 -0.04 -0.13 2.97
N GLY A 79 -0.94 -1.08 3.16
CA GLY A 79 -1.53 -1.26 4.49
C GLY A 79 -2.57 -2.37 4.53
N HIS A 80 -3.20 -2.48 5.67
CA HIS A 80 -4.19 -3.50 5.95
C HIS A 80 -5.53 -2.84 6.21
N PRO A 81 -6.61 -3.23 5.49
CA PRO A 81 -7.96 -2.86 5.89
C PRO A 81 -8.28 -3.47 7.25
N GLY A 82 -8.87 -2.69 8.13
CA GLY A 82 -9.41 -3.23 9.37
C GLY A 82 -10.66 -4.08 9.12
N PRO A 83 -11.13 -4.86 10.13
CA PRO A 83 -12.36 -5.61 10.02
C PRO A 83 -13.55 -4.71 9.66
N GLY A 84 -14.21 -4.99 8.53
CA GLY A 84 -15.33 -4.19 8.03
C GLY A 84 -14.95 -2.84 7.39
N GLU A 85 -13.67 -2.56 7.20
CA GLU A 85 -13.18 -1.35 6.53
C GLU A 85 -13.08 -1.57 5.02
N SER A 86 -13.58 -0.61 4.21
CA SER A 86 -13.42 -0.68 2.77
C SER A 86 -11.97 -0.40 2.35
N LEU A 87 -11.58 -0.92 1.17
CA LEU A 87 -10.26 -0.62 0.61
C LEU A 87 -10.07 0.88 0.38
N ASP A 88 -11.10 1.60 -0.11
CA ASP A 88 -11.03 3.06 -0.30
C ASP A 88 -10.78 3.78 1.02
N THR A 89 -11.53 3.43 2.08
CA THR A 89 -11.34 4.03 3.41
C THR A 89 -9.95 3.74 3.95
N ALA A 90 -9.48 2.49 3.85
CA ALA A 90 -8.17 2.09 4.32
C ALA A 90 -7.03 2.81 3.58
N VAL A 91 -7.13 2.95 2.26
CA VAL A 91 -6.16 3.69 1.43
C VAL A 91 -6.09 5.15 1.87
N ARG A 92 -7.24 5.84 1.99
CA ARG A 92 -7.28 7.26 2.42
C ARG A 92 -6.73 7.45 3.82
N ARG A 93 -7.13 6.59 4.76
CA ARG A 93 -6.63 6.63 6.14
C ARG A 93 -5.11 6.48 6.21
N ARG A 94 -4.55 5.57 5.41
CA ARG A 94 -3.09 5.35 5.40
C ARG A 94 -2.35 6.46 4.68
N ALA A 95 -2.88 7.00 3.58
CA ALA A 95 -2.29 8.15 2.87
C ALA A 95 -2.23 9.39 3.76
N ASP A 96 -3.30 9.67 4.51
CA ASP A 96 -3.32 10.76 5.49
C ASP A 96 -2.31 10.50 6.63
N ALA A 97 -2.34 9.31 7.24
CA ALA A 97 -1.48 9.00 8.38
C ALA A 97 0.01 8.92 8.04
N GLU A 98 0.38 8.37 6.86
CA GLU A 98 1.78 8.17 6.48
C GLU A 98 2.40 9.35 5.74
N LEU A 99 1.58 10.09 4.98
CA LEU A 99 2.04 11.11 4.03
C LEU A 99 1.40 12.48 4.23
N GLY A 100 0.41 12.61 5.13
CA GLY A 100 -0.38 13.84 5.29
C GLY A 100 -1.15 14.22 4.02
N MET A 101 -1.48 13.24 3.16
CA MET A 101 -2.07 13.48 1.85
C MET A 101 -3.56 13.24 1.83
N THR A 102 -4.28 14.18 1.20
CA THR A 102 -5.65 13.93 0.74
C THR A 102 -5.62 13.35 -0.67
N LEU A 103 -6.44 12.32 -0.90
CA LEU A 103 -6.55 11.66 -2.20
C LEU A 103 -7.85 12.04 -2.90
N GLY A 104 -7.76 12.30 -4.20
CA GLY A 104 -8.89 12.45 -5.10
C GLY A 104 -9.55 11.10 -5.43
N ALA A 105 -9.70 10.77 -6.71
CA ALA A 105 -10.30 9.50 -7.12
C ALA A 105 -9.40 8.31 -6.75
N VAL A 106 -10.00 7.28 -6.14
CA VAL A 106 -9.36 5.98 -5.87
C VAL A 106 -10.01 4.92 -6.75
N ARG A 107 -9.22 4.10 -7.42
CA ARG A 107 -9.69 3.12 -8.39
C ARG A 107 -8.95 1.80 -8.26
N LEU A 108 -9.69 0.69 -8.20
CA LEU A 108 -9.15 -0.67 -8.22
C LEU A 108 -8.56 -0.98 -9.60
N VAL A 109 -7.40 -1.64 -9.65
CA VAL A 109 -6.76 -2.04 -10.91
C VAL A 109 -6.34 -3.53 -10.94
N LEU A 110 -5.80 -4.09 -9.86
CA LEU A 110 -5.45 -5.51 -9.77
C LEU A 110 -6.19 -6.15 -8.58
N PRO A 111 -7.44 -6.63 -8.75
CA PRO A 111 -8.25 -7.13 -7.64
C PRO A 111 -7.73 -8.41 -7.00
N ARG A 112 -6.92 -9.20 -7.70
CA ARG A 112 -6.48 -10.54 -7.28
C ARG A 112 -4.97 -10.63 -7.06
N PHE A 113 -4.28 -9.51 -6.92
CA PHE A 113 -2.86 -9.54 -6.68
C PHE A 113 -2.57 -10.21 -5.33
N ARG A 114 -1.59 -11.07 -5.32
CA ARG A 114 -1.10 -11.80 -4.15
C ARG A 114 0.40 -11.91 -4.21
N TYR A 115 1.04 -11.88 -3.06
CA TYR A 115 2.47 -12.12 -2.97
C TYR A 115 2.87 -12.76 -1.64
N ARG A 116 4.05 -13.36 -1.63
CA ARG A 116 4.80 -13.73 -0.45
C ARG A 116 6.22 -13.24 -0.63
N ALA A 117 6.76 -12.56 0.37
CA ALA A 117 8.12 -12.05 0.37
C ALA A 117 8.74 -12.23 1.75
N GLU A 118 10.07 -12.33 1.78
CA GLU A 118 10.81 -12.51 3.03
C GLU A 118 12.01 -11.59 3.06
N MET A 119 12.28 -10.98 4.22
CA MET A 119 13.49 -10.21 4.49
C MET A 119 13.89 -10.41 5.95
N ALA A 120 15.14 -10.83 6.17
CA ALA A 120 15.73 -11.02 7.50
C ALA A 120 14.87 -11.93 8.43
N GLY A 121 14.25 -12.98 7.89
CA GLY A 121 13.42 -13.92 8.63
C GLY A 121 11.99 -13.43 8.90
N VAL A 122 11.61 -12.26 8.41
CA VAL A 122 10.23 -11.77 8.50
C VAL A 122 9.53 -11.94 7.16
N VAL A 123 8.37 -12.57 7.17
CA VAL A 123 7.56 -12.89 6.00
C VAL A 123 6.38 -11.93 5.89
N GLU A 124 6.16 -11.45 4.67
CA GLU A 124 4.89 -10.86 4.21
C GLU A 124 4.16 -11.92 3.38
N ASN A 125 2.88 -12.17 3.64
CA ASN A 125 2.06 -13.17 2.94
C ASN A 125 0.63 -12.64 2.79
N GLU A 126 0.34 -12.02 1.64
CA GLU A 126 -0.81 -11.14 1.50
C GLU A 126 -1.66 -11.42 0.27
N LEU A 127 -2.99 -11.44 0.45
CA LEU A 127 -3.93 -11.07 -0.60
C LEU A 127 -4.02 -9.55 -0.62
N CYS A 128 -3.45 -8.94 -1.66
CA CYS A 128 -3.12 -7.52 -1.69
C CYS A 128 -3.67 -6.82 -2.95
N PRO A 129 -5.00 -6.60 -3.07
CA PRO A 129 -5.56 -5.82 -4.18
C PRO A 129 -4.78 -4.53 -4.40
N VAL A 130 -4.56 -4.19 -5.69
CA VAL A 130 -3.83 -2.99 -6.07
C VAL A 130 -4.80 -1.93 -6.54
N LEU A 131 -4.64 -0.74 -5.99
CA LEU A 131 -5.40 0.45 -6.34
C LEU A 131 -4.46 1.52 -6.91
N ILE A 132 -5.05 2.43 -7.67
CA ILE A 132 -4.42 3.70 -8.01
C ILE A 132 -5.26 4.85 -7.47
N ALA A 133 -4.61 5.96 -7.19
CA ALA A 133 -5.29 7.17 -6.76
C ALA A 133 -4.69 8.41 -7.42
N THR A 134 -5.46 9.49 -7.48
CA THR A 134 -4.93 10.81 -7.81
C THR A 134 -4.61 11.57 -6.52
N ALA A 135 -3.48 12.26 -6.50
CA ALA A 135 -3.23 13.24 -5.44
C ALA A 135 -4.23 14.39 -5.57
N GLU A 136 -4.78 14.88 -4.47
CA GLU A 136 -5.59 16.08 -4.49
C GLU A 136 -4.67 17.31 -4.53
N GLU A 137 -4.79 18.10 -5.60
CA GLU A 137 -3.97 19.28 -5.83
C GLU A 137 -4.83 20.52 -5.70
N SER A 138 -4.32 21.54 -5.02
CA SER A 138 -4.89 22.88 -5.10
C SER A 138 -4.48 23.53 -6.41
N ALA A 139 -5.36 24.36 -6.99
CA ALA A 139 -5.15 24.98 -8.30
C ALA A 139 -3.75 25.63 -8.40
N GLY A 140 -2.90 25.06 -9.28
CA GLY A 140 -1.55 25.56 -9.57
C GLY A 140 -0.43 25.14 -8.61
N THR A 141 -0.69 24.19 -7.70
CA THR A 141 0.35 23.67 -6.78
C THR A 141 0.44 22.15 -6.90
N THR A 142 1.67 21.62 -6.76
CA THR A 142 1.90 20.18 -6.58
C THR A 142 1.26 19.74 -5.25
N ALA A 143 0.73 18.53 -5.20
CA ALA A 143 0.17 17.97 -3.98
C ALA A 143 1.17 18.06 -2.82
N GLU A 144 0.71 18.58 -1.69
CA GLU A 144 1.54 18.65 -0.47
C GLU A 144 1.71 17.24 0.10
N VAL A 145 2.95 16.90 0.44
CA VAL A 145 3.31 15.63 1.06
C VAL A 145 4.08 15.92 2.34
N THR A 146 3.53 15.45 3.47
CA THR A 146 4.13 15.63 4.80
C THR A 146 4.34 14.24 5.44
N PRO A 147 5.48 13.56 5.15
CA PRO A 147 5.71 12.21 5.62
C PRO A 147 5.80 12.12 7.16
N ASP A 148 5.14 11.11 7.74
CA ASP A 148 5.50 10.66 9.09
C ASP A 148 6.79 9.85 9.01
N HIS A 149 7.88 10.40 9.49
CA HIS A 149 9.20 9.75 9.44
C HIS A 149 9.32 8.45 10.24
N ARG A 150 8.32 8.09 11.04
CA ARG A 150 8.21 6.75 11.66
C ARG A 150 7.75 5.68 10.66
N GLU A 151 7.09 6.11 9.58
CA GLU A 151 6.53 5.25 8.53
C GLU A 151 7.31 5.38 7.22
N VAL A 152 7.65 6.60 6.82
CA VAL A 152 8.26 6.95 5.53
C VAL A 152 9.51 7.80 5.73
N GLU A 153 10.67 7.31 5.28
CA GLU A 153 11.96 8.01 5.36
C GLU A 153 12.09 9.10 4.29
N ALA A 154 11.65 8.79 3.07
CA ALA A 154 11.76 9.69 1.92
C ALA A 154 10.63 9.48 0.92
N VAL A 155 10.36 10.52 0.14
CA VAL A 155 9.38 10.51 -0.96
C VAL A 155 10.00 11.11 -2.22
N GLU A 156 9.57 10.65 -3.40
CA GLU A 156 10.02 11.14 -4.69
C GLU A 156 8.89 11.05 -5.71
N TRP A 157 8.66 12.13 -6.47
CA TRP A 157 7.78 12.10 -7.64
C TRP A 157 8.56 11.68 -8.89
N VAL A 158 8.20 10.54 -9.49
CA VAL A 158 8.90 9.94 -10.63
C VAL A 158 7.92 9.75 -11.79
N PRO A 159 8.25 10.17 -13.04
CA PRO A 159 7.42 9.82 -14.18
C PRO A 159 7.21 8.30 -14.26
N TRP A 160 5.96 7.86 -14.47
CA TRP A 160 5.63 6.44 -14.46
C TRP A 160 6.50 5.59 -15.38
N ARG A 161 6.75 6.06 -16.60
CA ARG A 161 7.58 5.34 -17.59
C ARG A 161 9.03 5.17 -17.13
N ASP A 162 9.57 6.19 -16.47
CA ASP A 162 10.95 6.16 -15.97
C ASP A 162 11.04 5.17 -14.81
N PHE A 163 10.06 5.19 -13.90
CA PHE A 163 9.97 4.23 -12.80
C PHE A 163 9.90 2.78 -13.31
N VAL A 164 9.03 2.51 -14.30
CA VAL A 164 8.94 1.18 -14.93
C VAL A 164 10.27 0.76 -15.55
N ALA A 165 10.91 1.66 -16.31
CA ALA A 165 12.20 1.37 -16.96
C ALA A 165 13.28 1.07 -15.93
N GLU A 166 13.43 1.88 -14.90
CA GLU A 166 14.41 1.70 -13.83
C GLU A 166 14.22 0.38 -13.07
N VAL A 167 12.97 0.05 -12.70
CA VAL A 167 12.64 -1.20 -12.00
C VAL A 167 12.90 -2.41 -12.89
N SER A 168 12.44 -2.39 -14.16
CA SER A 168 12.56 -3.50 -15.09
C SER A 168 14.01 -3.80 -15.48
N GLN A 169 14.86 -2.77 -15.52
CA GLN A 169 16.29 -2.89 -15.83
C GLN A 169 17.16 -3.17 -14.58
N GLY A 170 16.53 -3.22 -13.38
CA GLY A 170 17.25 -3.43 -12.12
C GLY A 170 18.06 -2.22 -11.65
N HIS A 171 17.88 -1.05 -12.24
CA HIS A 171 18.54 0.19 -11.84
C HIS A 171 17.96 0.78 -10.57
N ARG A 172 16.67 0.52 -10.29
CA ARG A 172 16.01 0.86 -9.01
C ARG A 172 15.62 -0.41 -8.30
N GLN A 173 16.21 -0.63 -7.13
CA GLN A 173 15.81 -1.71 -6.25
C GLN A 173 14.55 -1.29 -5.48
N VAL A 174 13.50 -2.09 -5.58
CA VAL A 174 12.22 -1.87 -4.91
C VAL A 174 11.79 -3.09 -4.12
N SER A 175 10.76 -2.96 -3.30
CA SER A 175 10.17 -4.11 -2.59
C SER A 175 9.72 -5.21 -3.58
N PRO A 176 9.75 -6.49 -3.17
CA PRO A 176 9.35 -7.60 -4.05
C PRO A 176 7.93 -7.45 -4.61
N TRP A 177 6.97 -7.02 -3.78
CA TRP A 177 5.60 -6.78 -4.24
C TRP A 177 5.51 -5.64 -5.25
N CYS A 178 6.26 -4.53 -5.03
CA CYS A 178 6.29 -3.43 -5.98
C CYS A 178 6.83 -3.88 -7.33
N ALA A 179 7.92 -4.63 -7.38
CA ALA A 179 8.47 -5.17 -8.64
C ALA A 179 7.44 -6.06 -9.38
N LEU A 180 6.76 -6.96 -8.65
CA LEU A 180 5.72 -7.83 -9.22
C LEU A 180 4.50 -7.05 -9.72
N GLN A 181 4.09 -6.01 -8.99
CA GLN A 181 2.98 -5.14 -9.37
C GLN A 181 3.32 -4.29 -10.59
N VAL A 182 4.50 -3.65 -10.62
CA VAL A 182 4.98 -2.86 -11.77
C VAL A 182 4.96 -3.68 -13.04
N ALA A 183 5.43 -4.93 -13.00
CA ALA A 183 5.41 -5.83 -14.15
C ALA A 183 3.98 -6.16 -14.66
N GLN A 184 2.96 -6.11 -13.80
CA GLN A 184 1.56 -6.29 -14.19
C GLN A 184 0.94 -4.98 -14.67
N LEU A 185 1.20 -3.87 -13.98
CA LEU A 185 0.67 -2.55 -14.30
C LEU A 185 1.19 -2.03 -15.65
N ASP A 186 2.46 -2.27 -15.96
CA ASP A 186 3.06 -1.90 -17.25
C ASP A 186 2.32 -2.50 -18.46
N ARG A 187 1.79 -3.72 -18.31
CA ARG A 187 0.98 -4.39 -19.34
C ARG A 187 -0.36 -3.72 -19.62
N MET A 188 -0.84 -2.87 -18.72
CA MET A 188 -2.06 -2.08 -18.91
C MET A 188 -1.86 -0.87 -19.81
N GLY A 189 -0.60 -0.55 -20.12
CA GLY A 189 -0.23 0.56 -20.97
C GLY A 189 0.50 1.69 -20.24
N PRO A 190 1.04 2.63 -21.00
CA PRO A 190 1.98 3.63 -20.49
C PRO A 190 1.32 4.81 -19.73
N ASP A 191 0.00 4.92 -19.80
CA ASP A 191 -0.77 6.00 -19.17
C ASP A 191 -1.66 5.45 -18.04
N PRO A 192 -1.30 5.67 -16.77
CA PRO A 192 -2.11 5.22 -15.63
C PRO A 192 -3.56 5.75 -15.61
N ALA A 193 -3.80 6.91 -16.18
CA ALA A 193 -5.15 7.49 -16.25
C ALA A 193 -6.07 6.67 -17.18
N ALA A 194 -5.50 6.05 -18.22
CA ALA A 194 -6.22 5.25 -19.20
C ALA A 194 -6.38 3.76 -18.79
N TRP A 195 -5.77 3.31 -17.70
CA TRP A 195 -5.88 1.91 -17.30
C TRP A 195 -7.34 1.52 -17.01
N PRO A 196 -7.76 0.32 -17.39
CA PRO A 196 -9.11 -0.16 -17.10
C PRO A 196 -9.30 -0.33 -15.58
N ALA A 197 -10.50 -0.05 -15.10
CA ALA A 197 -10.87 -0.40 -13.73
C ALA A 197 -10.91 -1.93 -13.59
N GLY A 198 -10.38 -2.44 -12.48
CA GLY A 198 -10.50 -3.84 -12.12
C GLY A 198 -11.95 -4.18 -11.74
N ASP A 199 -12.37 -5.39 -12.04
CA ASP A 199 -13.70 -5.87 -11.67
C ASP A 199 -13.78 -6.12 -10.14
N PRO A 200 -14.64 -5.39 -9.39
CA PRO A 200 -14.78 -5.58 -7.94
C PRO A 200 -15.29 -6.97 -7.55
N SER A 201 -15.98 -7.67 -8.46
CA SER A 201 -16.43 -9.05 -8.21
C SER A 201 -15.27 -10.04 -8.09
N LEU A 202 -14.09 -9.66 -8.54
CA LEU A 202 -12.86 -10.45 -8.44
C LEU A 202 -12.06 -10.19 -7.14
N LEU A 203 -12.47 -9.23 -6.32
CA LEU A 203 -11.84 -9.03 -5.01
C LEU A 203 -11.94 -10.29 -4.15
N PRO A 204 -10.98 -10.53 -3.23
CA PRO A 204 -11.16 -11.53 -2.17
C PRO A 204 -12.47 -11.29 -1.42
N PRO A 205 -13.25 -12.34 -1.07
CA PRO A 205 -14.50 -12.17 -0.33
C PRO A 205 -14.39 -11.29 0.90
N ALA A 206 -13.28 -11.37 1.65
CA ALA A 206 -13.02 -10.52 2.82
C ALA A 206 -12.88 -9.03 2.50
N ALA A 207 -12.58 -8.66 1.24
CA ALA A 207 -12.46 -7.27 0.80
C ALA A 207 -13.75 -6.73 0.14
N ARG A 208 -14.75 -7.60 -0.06
CA ARG A 208 -16.07 -7.21 -0.58
C ARG A 208 -16.92 -6.80 0.61
N LEU A 209 -17.12 -5.51 0.78
CA LEU A 209 -18.12 -5.03 1.72
C LEU A 209 -19.50 -5.10 1.04
N ALA A 210 -20.47 -5.62 1.77
CA ALA A 210 -21.86 -5.67 1.34
C ALA A 210 -22.47 -4.27 1.32
#